data_8b017588d66042b6b20ab66ce4df4680
#
_entry.id   8b017588d66042b6b20ab66ce4df4680
#
_cell.length_a   1.000
_cell.length_b   1.000
_cell.length_c   1.000
_cell.angle_alpha   90.00
_cell.angle_beta   90.00
_cell.angle_gamma   90.00
#
_symmetry.space_group_name_H-M   'P 1'
#
loop_
_entity.id
_entity.type
_entity.pdbx_description
1 polymer ?
#
loop_
_entity_poly.entity_id
_entity_poly.type
_entity_poly.pdbx_seq_one_letter_code
_entity_poly.pdbx_strand_id
1 'polypeptide(L)'
;MEKTIKKFGNELDYSLIEDFRDVVNERDFAYHYFINKDGKNQFSPMCSCMDWISVSIRYIKNFPVFSDDIDVKAMQFYSLVSSIDIVVEAITQLHRIIMGEGKKLQKWPFKDSAHIFTGKVEYLSKKDDDGYFGEIRSIFGAHPTNLRNDNGEGLFASWPHPHPFNMNDFTVSIYSNRPGSDDVIFGIKIDELLKYLNERYFYIAELKSVLLGIRKKHYKKLSKIIIPVTGNIYDELRLLRDEVEARQDNDYYRMELHDINHLFMGEVTEAHLVDEVSAFRDKLYPIVAEIRKNLQRMNLVDLTTTKGVMVSRLPDGALNYEIPKIFRWLHSANADPMAQYYINNLNKYSNGKYCFNMKDNASTTLLKLRMMMYSSQVNKD
;
A
#
# COMPACT_ATOMS: atom_id res chain seq x y z
N MET A 1 -23.39 28.04 -5.83
CA MET A 1 -22.06 27.80 -5.24
C MET A 1 -22.11 26.89 -4.00
N GLU A 2 -22.61 27.30 -2.83
CA GLU A 2 -22.64 26.47 -1.62
C GLU A 2 -23.38 25.14 -1.78
N LYS A 3 -24.58 25.14 -2.33
CA LYS A 3 -25.35 23.92 -2.62
C LYS A 3 -24.61 22.99 -3.57
N THR A 4 -23.87 23.53 -4.52
CA THR A 4 -23.08 22.78 -5.51
C THR A 4 -21.95 22.02 -4.82
N ILE A 5 -21.17 22.69 -3.94
CA ILE A 5 -20.05 22.03 -3.23
C ILE A 5 -20.57 20.95 -2.28
N LYS A 6 -21.63 21.23 -1.49
CA LYS A 6 -22.23 20.23 -0.61
C LYS A 6 -22.76 19.01 -1.37
N LYS A 7 -23.44 19.25 -2.49
CA LYS A 7 -23.94 18.17 -3.35
C LYS A 7 -22.78 17.33 -3.87
N PHE A 8 -21.75 17.96 -4.41
CA PHE A 8 -20.57 17.27 -4.93
C PHE A 8 -19.83 16.50 -3.82
N GLY A 9 -19.63 17.10 -2.64
CA GLY A 9 -19.00 16.40 -1.52
C GLY A 9 -19.71 15.10 -1.12
N ASN A 10 -21.04 15.06 -1.27
CA ASN A 10 -21.82 13.83 -1.05
C ASN A 10 -21.68 12.82 -2.19
N GLU A 11 -21.43 13.27 -3.42
CA GLU A 11 -21.24 12.42 -4.61
C GLU A 11 -19.79 11.92 -4.73
N LEU A 12 -18.84 12.55 -4.06
CA LEU A 12 -17.42 12.18 -4.11
C LEU A 12 -17.18 10.88 -3.36
N ASP A 13 -16.91 9.82 -4.11
CA ASP A 13 -16.70 8.48 -3.57
C ASP A 13 -15.30 8.32 -2.98
N TYR A 14 -15.18 8.47 -1.66
CA TYR A 14 -13.92 8.29 -0.96
C TYR A 14 -13.41 6.84 -0.98
N SER A 15 -14.28 5.84 -1.20
CA SER A 15 -13.89 4.44 -1.23
C SER A 15 -12.91 4.11 -2.38
N LEU A 16 -12.92 4.87 -3.46
CA LEU A 16 -12.04 4.64 -4.60
C LEU A 16 -10.55 4.66 -4.23
N ILE A 17 -10.13 5.63 -3.43
CA ILE A 17 -8.72 5.71 -3.00
C ILE A 17 -8.40 4.69 -1.91
N GLU A 18 -9.36 4.35 -1.03
CA GLU A 18 -9.19 3.29 -0.04
C GLU A 18 -9.04 1.92 -0.73
N ASP A 19 -9.92 1.58 -1.63
CA ASP A 19 -9.86 0.37 -2.45
C ASP A 19 -8.54 0.25 -3.25
N PHE A 20 -8.07 1.39 -3.80
CA PHE A 20 -6.78 1.41 -4.49
C PHE A 20 -5.64 1.13 -3.51
N ARG A 21 -5.66 1.74 -2.34
CA ARG A 21 -4.68 1.54 -1.26
C ARG A 21 -4.66 0.08 -0.78
N ASP A 22 -5.83 -0.53 -0.62
CA ASP A 22 -5.94 -1.94 -0.22
C ASP A 22 -5.27 -2.85 -1.25
N VAL A 23 -5.47 -2.60 -2.54
CA VAL A 23 -4.81 -3.37 -3.61
C VAL A 23 -3.29 -3.16 -3.62
N VAL A 24 -2.83 -1.93 -3.37
CA VAL A 24 -1.39 -1.63 -3.27
C VAL A 24 -0.75 -2.35 -2.09
N ASN A 25 -1.43 -2.39 -0.95
CA ASN A 25 -0.92 -3.01 0.28
C ASN A 25 -1.15 -4.53 0.33
N GLU A 26 -1.93 -5.09 -0.61
CA GLU A 26 -2.27 -6.50 -0.58
C GLU A 26 -1.03 -7.37 -0.82
N ARG A 27 -0.62 -8.10 0.23
CA ARG A 27 0.47 -9.11 0.21
C ARG A 27 1.81 -8.54 -0.27
N ASP A 28 2.10 -7.27 0.00
CA ASP A 28 3.36 -6.59 -0.33
C ASP A 28 3.80 -6.65 -1.80
N PHE A 29 2.89 -7.10 -2.71
CA PHE A 29 3.21 -7.20 -4.14
C PHE A 29 3.73 -5.88 -4.71
N ALA A 30 3.02 -4.77 -4.46
CA ALA A 30 3.40 -3.48 -5.02
C ALA A 30 4.75 -3.00 -4.45
N TYR A 31 5.01 -3.26 -3.16
CA TYR A 31 6.31 -2.97 -2.55
C TYR A 31 7.43 -3.68 -3.32
N HIS A 32 7.40 -5.01 -3.41
CA HIS A 32 8.46 -5.79 -4.05
C HIS A 32 8.62 -5.49 -5.54
N TYR A 33 7.50 -5.24 -6.24
CA TYR A 33 7.51 -4.97 -7.68
C TYR A 33 8.02 -3.57 -8.01
N PHE A 34 7.68 -2.55 -7.19
CA PHE A 34 7.97 -1.15 -7.50
C PHE A 34 9.17 -0.56 -6.74
N ILE A 35 9.68 -1.22 -5.69
CA ILE A 35 10.80 -0.69 -4.87
C ILE A 35 12.09 -0.50 -5.67
N ASN A 36 12.30 -1.27 -6.72
CA ASN A 36 13.47 -1.17 -7.59
C ASN A 36 13.10 -1.29 -9.09
N LYS A 37 11.94 -0.77 -9.48
CA LYS A 37 11.49 -0.81 -10.87
C LYS A 37 12.35 0.11 -11.72
N ASP A 38 13.00 -0.45 -12.77
CA ASP A 38 13.89 0.28 -13.67
C ASP A 38 15.03 1.05 -12.93
N GLY A 39 15.54 0.48 -11.83
CA GLY A 39 16.60 1.08 -11.01
C GLY A 39 16.14 2.26 -10.14
N LYS A 40 14.83 2.44 -9.94
CA LYS A 40 14.26 3.52 -9.13
C LYS A 40 13.22 2.98 -8.15
N ASN A 41 13.21 3.55 -6.95
CA ASN A 41 12.11 3.32 -6.02
C ASN A 41 10.86 4.06 -6.52
N GLN A 42 9.92 3.31 -7.10
CA GLN A 42 8.62 3.82 -7.54
C GLN A 42 7.53 3.58 -6.48
N PHE A 43 7.78 2.77 -5.46
CA PHE A 43 6.80 2.50 -4.39
C PHE A 43 6.60 3.70 -3.46
N SER A 44 7.68 4.35 -3.02
CA SER A 44 7.57 5.51 -2.12
C SER A 44 6.78 6.69 -2.72
N PRO A 45 7.01 7.09 -4.00
CA PRO A 45 6.13 8.06 -4.66
C PRO A 45 4.67 7.60 -4.75
N MET A 46 4.40 6.32 -4.98
CA MET A 46 3.04 5.77 -4.99
C MET A 46 2.35 5.96 -3.63
N CYS A 47 3.05 5.66 -2.53
CA CYS A 47 2.55 5.90 -1.17
C CYS A 47 2.25 7.38 -0.93
N SER A 48 3.17 8.27 -1.30
CA SER A 48 2.98 9.72 -1.17
C SER A 48 1.75 10.21 -1.97
N CYS A 49 1.57 9.73 -3.20
CA CYS A 49 0.39 10.06 -4.00
C CYS A 49 -0.91 9.63 -3.31
N MET A 50 -0.97 8.41 -2.78
CA MET A 50 -2.14 7.92 -2.05
C MET A 50 -2.46 8.76 -0.83
N ASP A 51 -1.44 9.19 -0.08
CA ASP A 51 -1.62 10.02 1.11
C ASP A 51 -2.20 11.39 0.75
N TRP A 52 -1.61 12.05 -0.23
CA TRP A 52 -2.08 13.36 -0.68
C TRP A 52 -3.46 13.33 -1.31
N ILE A 53 -3.78 12.31 -2.11
CA ILE A 53 -5.15 12.12 -2.64
C ILE A 53 -6.13 11.96 -1.47
N SER A 54 -5.82 11.08 -0.50
CA SER A 54 -6.70 10.81 0.64
C SER A 54 -6.99 12.07 1.47
N VAL A 55 -5.96 12.87 1.77
CA VAL A 55 -6.11 14.11 2.55
C VAL A 55 -6.93 15.14 1.77
N SER A 56 -6.58 15.36 0.49
CA SER A 56 -7.24 16.38 -0.34
C SER A 56 -8.69 16.03 -0.64
N ILE A 57 -9.00 14.78 -0.95
CA ILE A 57 -10.39 14.32 -1.17
C ILE A 57 -11.23 14.47 0.09
N ARG A 58 -10.71 14.12 1.28
CA ARG A 58 -11.41 14.35 2.55
C ARG A 58 -11.64 15.83 2.82
N TYR A 59 -10.68 16.68 2.51
CA TYR A 59 -10.81 18.12 2.66
C TYR A 59 -11.90 18.68 1.73
N ILE A 60 -11.86 18.34 0.44
CA ILE A 60 -12.86 18.79 -0.55
C ILE A 60 -14.25 18.27 -0.21
N LYS A 61 -14.38 17.01 0.24
CA LYS A 61 -15.66 16.43 0.69
C LYS A 61 -16.29 17.21 1.85
N ASN A 62 -15.46 17.71 2.76
CA ASN A 62 -15.88 18.44 3.94
C ASN A 62 -15.58 19.94 3.80
N PHE A 63 -15.51 20.44 2.57
CA PHE A 63 -15.15 21.83 2.32
C PHE A 63 -16.09 22.80 3.08
N PRO A 64 -15.54 23.76 3.82
CA PRO A 64 -16.36 24.69 4.60
C PRO A 64 -17.20 25.59 3.70
N VAL A 65 -18.33 26.08 4.23
CA VAL A 65 -19.11 27.13 3.56
C VAL A 65 -18.24 28.35 3.31
N PHE A 66 -18.34 28.94 2.12
CA PHE A 66 -17.62 30.17 1.82
C PHE A 66 -18.03 31.28 2.78
N SER A 67 -17.05 31.96 3.32
CA SER A 67 -17.22 33.10 4.20
C SER A 67 -17.89 34.28 3.48
N ASP A 68 -18.61 35.10 4.22
CA ASP A 68 -19.08 36.41 3.72
C ASP A 68 -17.96 37.42 3.62
N ASP A 69 -16.91 37.27 4.45
CA ASP A 69 -15.69 38.05 4.37
C ASP A 69 -14.94 37.73 3.07
N ILE A 70 -14.62 38.78 2.30
CA ILE A 70 -14.07 38.61 0.95
C ILE A 70 -12.63 38.07 0.98
N ASP A 71 -11.83 38.44 1.95
CA ASP A 71 -10.44 37.98 2.04
C ASP A 71 -10.39 36.51 2.44
N VAL A 72 -11.22 36.11 3.41
CA VAL A 72 -11.36 34.70 3.82
C VAL A 72 -11.90 33.86 2.65
N LYS A 73 -12.90 34.36 1.93
CA LYS A 73 -13.47 33.71 0.75
C LYS A 73 -12.44 33.50 -0.36
N ALA A 74 -11.60 34.49 -0.63
CA ALA A 74 -10.51 34.39 -1.59
C ALA A 74 -9.51 33.28 -1.20
N MET A 75 -9.14 33.22 0.07
CA MET A 75 -8.23 32.17 0.56
C MET A 75 -8.87 30.77 0.61
N GLN A 76 -10.15 30.68 0.90
CA GLN A 76 -10.89 29.42 0.75
C GLN A 76 -10.90 28.92 -0.69
N PHE A 77 -11.12 29.82 -1.66
CA PHE A 77 -11.09 29.46 -3.07
C PHE A 77 -9.69 29.04 -3.52
N TYR A 78 -8.64 29.74 -3.10
CA TYR A 78 -7.25 29.33 -3.29
C TYR A 78 -7.00 27.90 -2.77
N SER A 79 -7.47 27.61 -1.57
CA SER A 79 -7.34 26.31 -0.93
C SER A 79 -8.06 25.20 -1.70
N LEU A 80 -9.25 25.49 -2.25
CA LEU A 80 -10.01 24.56 -3.10
C LEU A 80 -9.22 24.23 -4.38
N VAL A 81 -8.77 25.24 -5.12
CA VAL A 81 -8.00 25.07 -6.37
C VAL A 81 -6.72 24.29 -6.09
N SER A 82 -5.99 24.61 -5.03
CA SER A 82 -4.76 23.92 -4.65
C SER A 82 -5.01 22.44 -4.27
N SER A 83 -6.13 22.15 -3.60
CA SER A 83 -6.49 20.78 -3.25
C SER A 83 -6.85 19.94 -4.48
N ILE A 84 -7.53 20.54 -5.46
CA ILE A 84 -7.81 19.89 -6.75
C ILE A 84 -6.50 19.61 -7.50
N ASP A 85 -5.59 20.57 -7.55
CA ASP A 85 -4.28 20.43 -8.20
C ASP A 85 -3.47 19.28 -7.63
N ILE A 86 -3.39 19.19 -6.30
CA ILE A 86 -2.70 18.09 -5.60
C ILE A 86 -3.26 16.72 -5.99
N VAL A 87 -4.59 16.57 -6.06
CA VAL A 87 -5.23 15.31 -6.46
C VAL A 87 -4.88 14.96 -7.90
N VAL A 88 -5.01 15.91 -8.83
CA VAL A 88 -4.75 15.68 -10.26
C VAL A 88 -3.27 15.38 -10.51
N GLU A 89 -2.36 16.11 -9.87
CA GLU A 89 -0.92 15.86 -9.97
C GLU A 89 -0.56 14.46 -9.44
N ALA A 90 -1.10 14.08 -8.27
CA ALA A 90 -0.86 12.78 -7.68
C ALA A 90 -1.40 11.63 -8.56
N ILE A 91 -2.58 11.78 -9.16
CA ILE A 91 -3.15 10.79 -10.10
C ILE A 91 -2.30 10.70 -11.37
N THR A 92 -1.83 11.83 -11.88
CA THR A 92 -0.92 11.87 -13.04
C THR A 92 0.39 11.14 -12.73
N GLN A 93 0.91 11.30 -11.52
CA GLN A 93 2.11 10.58 -11.09
C GLN A 93 1.84 9.07 -10.92
N LEU A 94 0.71 8.65 -10.35
CA LEU A 94 0.29 7.26 -10.30
C LEU A 94 0.17 6.66 -11.71
N HIS A 95 -0.41 7.39 -12.67
CA HIS A 95 -0.45 6.98 -14.07
C HIS A 95 0.96 6.70 -14.61
N ARG A 96 1.91 7.62 -14.40
CA ARG A 96 3.32 7.44 -14.85
C ARG A 96 3.97 6.21 -14.25
N ILE A 97 3.72 5.93 -12.97
CA ILE A 97 4.30 4.78 -12.25
C ILE A 97 3.70 3.47 -12.77
N ILE A 98 2.38 3.40 -12.89
CA ILE A 98 1.65 2.16 -13.19
C ILE A 98 1.66 1.86 -14.69
N MET A 99 1.45 2.88 -15.54
CA MET A 99 1.35 2.74 -16.99
C MET A 99 2.70 2.84 -17.71
N GLY A 100 3.77 3.20 -16.99
CA GLY A 100 5.13 3.24 -17.52
C GLY A 100 5.75 1.85 -17.60
N GLU A 101 6.12 1.40 -18.79
CA GLU A 101 6.93 0.20 -19.03
C GLU A 101 8.27 0.63 -19.66
N GLY A 102 9.35 0.63 -18.87
CA GLY A 102 10.65 1.07 -19.31
C GLY A 102 10.63 2.52 -19.80
N LYS A 103 10.99 2.74 -21.08
CA LYS A 103 10.97 4.08 -21.71
C LYS A 103 9.63 4.45 -22.36
N LYS A 104 8.64 3.55 -22.36
CA LYS A 104 7.34 3.78 -22.97
C LYS A 104 6.31 4.09 -21.88
N LEU A 105 5.72 5.28 -21.95
CA LEU A 105 4.59 5.69 -21.14
C LEU A 105 3.33 5.63 -22.01
N GLN A 106 2.26 5.01 -21.51
CA GLN A 106 0.97 5.11 -22.19
C GLN A 106 0.48 6.55 -22.19
N LYS A 107 -0.24 6.92 -23.26
CA LYS A 107 -0.79 8.28 -23.37
C LYS A 107 -1.73 8.57 -22.21
N TRP A 108 -1.57 9.74 -21.62
CA TRP A 108 -2.50 10.25 -20.61
C TRP A 108 -3.93 10.31 -21.19
N PRO A 109 -4.95 9.70 -20.54
CA PRO A 109 -6.27 9.54 -21.14
C PRO A 109 -7.01 10.86 -21.39
N PHE A 110 -6.69 11.89 -20.60
CA PHE A 110 -7.32 13.22 -20.72
C PHE A 110 -6.56 14.19 -21.61
N LYS A 111 -5.47 13.73 -22.25
CA LYS A 111 -4.71 14.57 -23.17
C LYS A 111 -5.58 14.99 -24.35
N ASP A 112 -5.54 16.26 -24.67
CA ASP A 112 -6.31 16.91 -25.73
C ASP A 112 -7.84 16.96 -25.45
N SER A 113 -8.30 16.65 -24.21
CA SER A 113 -9.70 16.81 -23.78
C SER A 113 -10.03 18.28 -23.57
N ALA A 114 -11.16 18.76 -24.10
CA ALA A 114 -11.55 20.17 -24.04
C ALA A 114 -13.08 20.36 -23.92
N HIS A 115 -13.71 19.59 -23.02
CA HIS A 115 -15.17 19.58 -22.89
C HIS A 115 -15.70 20.04 -21.52
N ILE A 116 -14.80 20.33 -20.58
CA ILE A 116 -15.19 20.71 -19.21
C ILE A 116 -15.34 22.20 -19.09
N PHE A 117 -14.29 22.95 -19.41
CA PHE A 117 -14.30 24.40 -19.31
C PHE A 117 -14.90 25.02 -20.57
N THR A 118 -16.16 25.52 -20.47
CA THR A 118 -16.92 26.00 -21.60
C THR A 118 -16.79 27.52 -21.84
N GLY A 119 -16.51 28.28 -20.82
CA GLY A 119 -16.36 29.75 -20.85
C GLY A 119 -14.92 30.24 -20.90
N LYS A 120 -14.06 29.60 -21.70
CA LYS A 120 -12.63 29.97 -21.80
C LYS A 120 -12.45 31.39 -22.31
N VAL A 121 -11.55 32.16 -21.70
CA VAL A 121 -11.11 33.45 -22.22
C VAL A 121 -10.41 33.27 -23.56
N GLU A 122 -10.50 34.25 -24.44
CA GLU A 122 -10.10 34.17 -25.84
C GLU A 122 -8.66 33.68 -26.03
N TYR A 123 -7.70 34.24 -25.31
CA TYR A 123 -6.27 33.89 -25.43
C TYR A 123 -5.93 32.47 -24.92
N LEU A 124 -6.83 31.84 -24.14
CA LEU A 124 -6.68 30.46 -23.64
C LEU A 124 -7.63 29.47 -24.31
N SER A 125 -8.40 29.92 -25.31
CA SER A 125 -9.47 29.13 -25.97
C SER A 125 -8.96 27.82 -26.59
N LYS A 126 -7.69 27.77 -27.00
CA LYS A 126 -7.05 26.61 -27.63
C LYS A 126 -6.49 25.58 -26.64
N LYS A 127 -6.42 25.89 -25.33
CA LYS A 127 -5.91 24.95 -24.33
C LYS A 127 -6.91 23.83 -24.10
N ASP A 128 -6.39 22.61 -23.94
CA ASP A 128 -7.18 21.49 -23.41
C ASP A 128 -7.55 21.74 -21.93
N ASP A 129 -8.33 20.86 -21.34
CA ASP A 129 -8.84 21.05 -19.99
C ASP A 129 -7.70 21.04 -18.94
N ASP A 130 -6.66 20.22 -19.13
CA ASP A 130 -5.52 20.20 -18.23
C ASP A 130 -4.68 21.48 -18.35
N GLY A 131 -4.44 21.95 -19.56
CA GLY A 131 -3.75 23.22 -19.81
C GLY A 131 -4.55 24.41 -19.30
N TYR A 132 -5.87 24.42 -19.44
CA TYR A 132 -6.72 25.48 -18.92
C TYR A 132 -6.75 25.49 -17.38
N PHE A 133 -6.86 24.31 -16.75
CA PHE A 133 -6.75 24.19 -15.29
C PHE A 133 -5.39 24.67 -14.76
N GLY A 134 -4.30 24.39 -15.49
CA GLY A 134 -2.99 24.92 -15.16
C GLY A 134 -2.94 26.46 -15.10
N GLU A 135 -3.67 27.14 -16.03
CA GLU A 135 -3.81 28.61 -15.97
C GLU A 135 -4.67 29.06 -14.78
N ILE A 136 -5.79 28.37 -14.51
CA ILE A 136 -6.60 28.62 -13.32
C ILE A 136 -5.74 28.57 -12.05
N ARG A 137 -4.95 27.50 -11.91
CA ARG A 137 -4.04 27.34 -10.78
C ARG A 137 -3.03 28.49 -10.68
N SER A 138 -2.47 28.92 -11.80
CA SER A 138 -1.51 30.01 -11.84
C SER A 138 -2.12 31.36 -11.45
N ILE A 139 -3.29 31.65 -12.03
CA ILE A 139 -4.01 32.94 -11.88
C ILE A 139 -4.62 33.07 -10.47
N PHE A 140 -5.29 32.01 -9.99
CA PHE A 140 -6.05 32.07 -8.74
C PHE A 140 -5.29 31.55 -7.52
N GLY A 141 -4.09 31.03 -7.69
CA GLY A 141 -3.38 30.35 -6.62
C GLY A 141 -1.88 30.62 -6.58
N ALA A 142 -1.11 29.96 -7.42
CA ALA A 142 0.32 29.85 -7.22
C ALA A 142 1.11 31.13 -7.56
N HIS A 143 0.69 31.89 -8.61
CA HIS A 143 1.51 32.97 -9.17
C HIS A 143 0.70 34.21 -9.60
N PRO A 144 -0.28 34.71 -8.83
CA PRO A 144 -1.18 35.79 -9.29
C PRO A 144 -0.46 37.09 -9.69
N THR A 145 0.72 37.30 -9.15
CA THR A 145 1.53 38.51 -9.39
C THR A 145 2.73 38.30 -10.32
N ASN A 146 2.83 37.14 -10.97
CA ASN A 146 3.93 36.81 -11.88
C ASN A 146 3.46 35.86 -13.00
N LEU A 147 2.45 36.32 -13.74
CA LEU A 147 1.91 35.63 -14.92
C LEU A 147 2.61 36.14 -16.18
N ARG A 148 2.60 35.34 -17.23
CA ARG A 148 3.07 35.72 -18.57
C ARG A 148 2.15 35.14 -19.63
N ASN A 149 1.85 35.92 -20.66
CA ASN A 149 1.22 35.41 -21.85
C ASN A 149 2.26 34.79 -22.83
N ASP A 150 1.79 34.18 -23.89
CA ASP A 150 2.65 33.56 -24.92
C ASP A 150 3.60 34.55 -25.59
N ASN A 151 3.34 35.84 -25.55
CA ASN A 151 4.18 36.91 -26.08
C ASN A 151 5.23 37.41 -25.07
N GLY A 152 5.30 36.80 -23.87
CA GLY A 152 6.24 37.18 -22.82
C GLY A 152 5.85 38.46 -22.04
N GLU A 153 4.65 39.00 -22.26
CA GLU A 153 4.10 40.15 -21.51
C GLU A 153 3.78 39.77 -20.08
N GLY A 154 4.16 40.62 -19.12
CA GLY A 154 3.85 40.41 -17.72
C GLY A 154 2.39 40.69 -17.40
N LEU A 155 1.74 39.75 -16.77
CA LEU A 155 0.34 39.83 -16.35
C LEU A 155 0.22 39.68 -14.83
N PHE A 156 -0.79 40.29 -14.24
CA PHE A 156 -1.03 40.36 -12.81
C PHE A 156 -2.52 40.19 -12.53
N ALA A 157 -2.88 39.24 -11.69
CA ALA A 157 -4.28 39.00 -11.32
C ALA A 157 -4.67 39.73 -10.04
N SER A 158 -5.89 40.28 -9.99
CA SER A 158 -6.50 40.70 -8.72
C SER A 158 -6.80 39.46 -7.85
N TRP A 159 -7.22 39.67 -6.59
CA TRP A 159 -7.78 38.57 -5.79
C TRP A 159 -9.13 38.14 -6.34
N PRO A 160 -9.49 36.84 -6.17
CA PRO A 160 -10.78 36.32 -6.66
C PRO A 160 -11.95 36.87 -5.85
N HIS A 161 -12.96 37.38 -6.56
CA HIS A 161 -14.17 37.94 -5.99
C HIS A 161 -15.41 37.58 -6.82
N PRO A 162 -16.62 37.50 -6.23
CA PRO A 162 -17.86 37.37 -6.98
C PRO A 162 -18.11 38.65 -7.79
N HIS A 163 -18.50 38.49 -9.05
CA HIS A 163 -18.87 39.63 -9.90
C HIS A 163 -20.40 39.73 -10.02
N PRO A 164 -21.03 40.88 -9.66
CA PRO A 164 -22.48 40.99 -9.55
C PRO A 164 -23.25 40.81 -10.87
N PHE A 165 -22.57 41.03 -11.99
CA PHE A 165 -23.16 40.95 -13.34
C PHE A 165 -22.64 39.77 -14.16
N ASN A 166 -21.91 38.84 -13.56
CA ASN A 166 -21.33 37.72 -14.29
C ASN A 166 -21.92 36.40 -13.79
N MET A 167 -22.10 35.45 -14.68
CA MET A 167 -22.59 34.09 -14.36
C MET A 167 -21.49 33.18 -13.73
N ASN A 168 -20.32 33.70 -13.50
CA ASN A 168 -19.23 32.98 -12.85
C ASN A 168 -19.31 33.08 -11.31
N ASP A 169 -18.89 32.04 -10.62
CA ASP A 169 -18.85 32.03 -9.16
C ASP A 169 -17.73 32.91 -8.59
N PHE A 170 -16.61 32.95 -9.29
CA PHE A 170 -15.45 33.80 -9.00
C PHE A 170 -14.89 34.44 -10.27
N THR A 171 -14.39 35.64 -10.13
CA THR A 171 -13.69 36.38 -11.18
C THR A 171 -12.44 37.04 -10.66
N VAL A 172 -11.46 37.24 -11.52
CA VAL A 172 -10.30 38.11 -11.32
C VAL A 172 -10.19 39.08 -12.50
N SER A 173 -9.67 40.25 -12.27
CA SER A 173 -9.18 41.15 -13.32
C SER A 173 -7.71 40.85 -13.56
N ILE A 174 -7.33 40.61 -14.79
CA ILE A 174 -5.93 40.43 -15.20
C ILE A 174 -5.44 41.71 -15.83
N TYR A 175 -4.49 42.31 -15.19
CA TYR A 175 -3.84 43.57 -15.61
C TYR A 175 -2.58 43.25 -16.41
N SER A 176 -2.32 44.05 -17.47
CA SER A 176 -1.07 43.97 -18.21
C SER A 176 -0.05 45.04 -17.73
N ASN A 177 1.24 44.75 -17.80
CA ASN A 177 2.30 45.73 -17.64
C ASN A 177 2.51 46.59 -18.89
N ARG A 178 1.77 46.35 -19.96
CA ARG A 178 1.83 47.10 -21.20
C ARG A 178 0.89 48.33 -21.13
N PRO A 179 1.40 49.57 -21.30
CA PRO A 179 0.53 50.73 -21.28
C PRO A 179 -0.54 50.67 -22.36
N GLY A 180 -1.80 50.99 -22.01
CA GLY A 180 -2.93 51.04 -22.92
C GLY A 180 -3.54 49.69 -23.28
N SER A 181 -3.13 48.58 -22.61
CA SER A 181 -3.82 47.29 -22.72
C SER A 181 -5.08 47.31 -21.86
N ASP A 182 -6.16 46.73 -22.38
CA ASP A 182 -7.40 46.54 -21.64
C ASP A 182 -7.23 45.38 -20.61
N ASP A 183 -7.93 45.53 -19.47
CA ASP A 183 -7.99 44.46 -18.48
C ASP A 183 -8.84 43.26 -18.98
N VAL A 184 -8.39 42.07 -18.68
CA VAL A 184 -9.13 40.84 -19.03
C VAL A 184 -9.86 40.32 -17.80
N ILE A 185 -11.17 40.14 -17.92
CA ILE A 185 -11.96 39.48 -16.87
C ILE A 185 -11.89 37.96 -17.06
N PHE A 186 -11.30 37.28 -16.06
CA PHE A 186 -11.20 35.84 -16.05
C PHE A 186 -12.19 35.29 -15.01
N GLY A 187 -13.15 34.51 -15.48
CA GLY A 187 -14.22 33.95 -14.65
C GLY A 187 -14.12 32.43 -14.50
N ILE A 188 -14.58 31.93 -13.37
CA ILE A 188 -14.62 30.48 -13.06
C ILE A 188 -15.97 30.09 -12.50
N LYS A 189 -16.40 28.88 -12.88
CA LYS A 189 -17.53 28.17 -12.29
C LYS A 189 -17.02 27.00 -11.45
N ILE A 190 -17.48 26.92 -10.21
CA ILE A 190 -17.07 25.84 -9.29
C ILE A 190 -17.53 24.47 -9.81
N ASP A 191 -18.68 24.37 -10.43
CA ASP A 191 -19.16 23.11 -10.99
C ASP A 191 -18.25 22.56 -12.10
N GLU A 192 -17.64 23.43 -12.92
CA GLU A 192 -16.62 23.00 -13.91
C GLU A 192 -15.35 22.49 -13.23
N LEU A 193 -14.89 23.15 -12.17
CA LEU A 193 -13.74 22.68 -11.37
C LEU A 193 -14.00 21.31 -10.71
N LEU A 194 -15.18 21.14 -10.14
CA LEU A 194 -15.54 19.89 -9.48
C LEU A 194 -15.75 18.75 -10.50
N LYS A 195 -16.29 19.05 -11.67
CA LYS A 195 -16.39 18.09 -12.78
C LYS A 195 -14.99 17.68 -13.26
N TYR A 196 -14.07 18.65 -13.40
CA TYR A 196 -12.68 18.42 -13.75
C TYR A 196 -11.99 17.46 -12.77
N LEU A 197 -12.11 17.72 -11.46
CA LEU A 197 -11.62 16.85 -10.42
C LEU A 197 -12.21 15.45 -10.52
N ASN A 198 -13.52 15.36 -10.63
CA ASN A 198 -14.25 14.10 -10.58
C ASN A 198 -13.82 13.14 -11.70
N GLU A 199 -13.73 13.62 -12.94
CA GLU A 199 -13.30 12.79 -14.07
C GLU A 199 -11.89 12.22 -13.86
N ARG A 200 -10.94 13.01 -13.32
CA ARG A 200 -9.58 12.55 -13.04
C ARG A 200 -9.53 11.62 -11.84
N TYR A 201 -10.33 11.91 -10.82
CA TYR A 201 -10.39 11.05 -9.62
C TYR A 201 -10.96 9.67 -9.92
N PHE A 202 -12.00 9.56 -10.72
CA PHE A 202 -12.55 8.26 -11.14
C PHE A 202 -11.57 7.39 -11.93
N TYR A 203 -10.57 7.97 -12.57
CA TYR A 203 -9.51 7.23 -13.25
C TYR A 203 -8.70 6.32 -12.33
N ILE A 204 -8.71 6.54 -11.02
CA ILE A 204 -8.09 5.63 -10.03
C ILE A 204 -8.65 4.21 -10.15
N ALA A 205 -9.93 4.04 -10.49
CA ALA A 205 -10.52 2.72 -10.71
C ALA A 205 -9.86 1.95 -11.87
N GLU A 206 -9.51 2.66 -12.95
CA GLU A 206 -8.77 2.08 -14.06
C GLU A 206 -7.33 1.73 -13.64
N LEU A 207 -6.63 2.63 -12.96
CA LEU A 207 -5.28 2.37 -12.42
C LEU A 207 -5.27 1.16 -11.49
N LYS A 208 -6.29 0.99 -10.62
CA LYS A 208 -6.50 -0.20 -9.80
C LYS A 208 -6.59 -1.47 -10.64
N SER A 209 -7.40 -1.44 -11.69
CA SER A 209 -7.59 -2.58 -12.60
C SER A 209 -6.29 -2.96 -13.31
N VAL A 210 -5.53 -1.97 -13.77
CA VAL A 210 -4.22 -2.20 -14.41
C VAL A 210 -3.22 -2.79 -13.45
N LEU A 211 -3.14 -2.29 -12.21
CA LEU A 211 -2.25 -2.82 -11.17
C LEU A 211 -2.55 -4.30 -10.88
N LEU A 212 -3.83 -4.66 -10.74
CA LEU A 212 -4.26 -6.06 -10.61
C LEU A 212 -3.84 -6.91 -11.82
N GLY A 213 -3.95 -6.35 -13.03
CA GLY A 213 -3.47 -6.98 -14.26
C GLY A 213 -1.96 -7.23 -14.28
N ILE A 214 -1.16 -6.26 -13.82
CA ILE A 214 0.29 -6.37 -13.67
C ILE A 214 0.62 -7.50 -12.69
N ARG A 215 0.00 -7.52 -11.51
CA ARG A 215 0.18 -8.57 -10.50
C ARG A 215 -0.12 -9.96 -11.07
N LYS A 216 -1.25 -10.11 -11.75
CA LYS A 216 -1.64 -11.38 -12.38
C LYS A 216 -0.63 -11.85 -13.42
N LYS A 217 -0.15 -10.94 -14.27
CA LYS A 217 0.88 -11.24 -15.28
C LYS A 217 2.20 -11.64 -14.64
N HIS A 218 2.62 -10.91 -13.60
CA HIS A 218 3.84 -11.20 -12.85
C HIS A 218 3.79 -12.57 -12.21
N TYR A 219 2.74 -12.89 -11.46
CA TYR A 219 2.55 -14.19 -10.82
C TYR A 219 2.49 -15.34 -11.86
N LYS A 220 1.81 -15.12 -12.98
CA LYS A 220 1.79 -16.10 -14.08
C LYS A 220 3.18 -16.34 -14.68
N LYS A 221 4.04 -15.31 -14.72
CA LYS A 221 5.44 -15.47 -15.18
C LYS A 221 6.23 -16.30 -14.17
N LEU A 222 6.16 -15.99 -12.89
CA LEU A 222 6.88 -16.70 -11.83
C LEU A 222 6.41 -18.14 -11.68
N SER A 223 5.11 -18.42 -11.79
CA SER A 223 4.57 -19.79 -11.69
C SER A 223 5.04 -20.74 -12.79
N LYS A 224 5.58 -20.22 -13.91
CA LYS A 224 6.18 -21.02 -14.98
C LYS A 224 7.63 -21.44 -14.70
N ILE A 225 8.30 -20.77 -13.76
CA ILE A 225 9.66 -21.13 -13.33
C ILE A 225 9.50 -22.31 -12.36
N ILE A 226 9.95 -23.49 -12.80
CA ILE A 226 9.81 -24.72 -12.01
C ILE A 226 10.80 -24.70 -10.85
N ILE A 227 10.30 -24.89 -9.62
CA ILE A 227 11.12 -25.11 -8.44
C ILE A 227 11.73 -26.52 -8.54
N PRO A 228 13.07 -26.68 -8.60
CA PRO A 228 13.69 -27.98 -8.77
C PRO A 228 13.41 -28.91 -7.58
N VAL A 229 13.42 -30.21 -7.84
CA VAL A 229 13.28 -31.24 -6.79
C VAL A 229 14.63 -31.43 -6.10
N THR A 230 14.62 -31.56 -4.78
CA THR A 230 15.81 -31.81 -3.96
C THR A 230 15.89 -33.25 -3.47
N GLY A 231 17.08 -33.69 -3.07
CA GLY A 231 17.31 -35.06 -2.60
C GLY A 231 17.06 -35.27 -1.11
N ASN A 232 17.00 -34.21 -0.32
CA ASN A 232 16.81 -34.28 1.13
C ASN A 232 16.09 -33.03 1.68
N ILE A 233 15.60 -33.15 2.90
CA ILE A 233 14.79 -32.08 3.53
C ILE A 233 15.57 -30.78 3.78
N TYR A 234 16.85 -30.83 4.11
CA TYR A 234 17.64 -29.65 4.40
C TYR A 234 17.89 -28.81 3.14
N ASP A 235 18.19 -29.46 2.03
CA ASP A 235 18.32 -28.80 0.74
C ASP A 235 16.96 -28.25 0.27
N GLU A 236 15.87 -28.98 0.54
CA GLU A 236 14.51 -28.53 0.27
C GLU A 236 14.17 -27.24 1.02
N LEU A 237 14.41 -27.19 2.32
CA LEU A 237 14.09 -26.02 3.14
C LEU A 237 14.95 -24.81 2.75
N ARG A 238 16.23 -25.02 2.42
CA ARG A 238 17.10 -23.99 1.91
C ARG A 238 16.59 -23.43 0.57
N LEU A 239 16.30 -24.32 -0.38
CA LEU A 239 15.76 -23.95 -1.68
C LEU A 239 14.44 -23.17 -1.57
N LEU A 240 13.50 -23.65 -0.73
CA LEU A 240 12.20 -22.97 -0.57
C LEU A 240 12.35 -21.59 0.08
N ARG A 241 13.30 -21.40 0.99
CA ARG A 241 13.60 -20.09 1.55
C ARG A 241 14.13 -19.12 0.48
N ASP A 242 15.05 -19.60 -0.37
CA ASP A 242 15.59 -18.81 -1.49
C ASP A 242 14.48 -18.47 -2.50
N GLU A 243 13.57 -19.41 -2.75
CA GLU A 243 12.40 -19.21 -3.63
C GLU A 243 11.35 -18.25 -3.06
N VAL A 244 11.15 -18.21 -1.74
CA VAL A 244 10.32 -17.19 -1.08
C VAL A 244 10.87 -15.80 -1.37
N GLU A 245 12.17 -15.60 -1.13
CA GLU A 245 12.85 -14.31 -1.37
C GLU A 245 12.82 -13.91 -2.85
N ALA A 246 13.14 -14.85 -3.77
CA ALA A 246 13.21 -14.59 -5.19
C ALA A 246 11.85 -14.32 -5.86
N ARG A 247 10.77 -14.93 -5.38
CA ARG A 247 9.43 -14.81 -5.99
C ARG A 247 8.64 -13.65 -5.44
N GLN A 248 8.52 -13.59 -4.14
CA GLN A 248 7.90 -12.51 -3.38
C GLN A 248 8.16 -12.76 -1.91
N ASP A 249 8.93 -11.91 -1.30
CA ASP A 249 9.22 -12.01 0.12
C ASP A 249 7.92 -12.06 0.93
N ASN A 250 7.77 -13.12 1.73
CA ASN A 250 6.58 -13.38 2.53
C ASN A 250 7.01 -13.78 3.93
N ASP A 251 6.85 -12.88 4.88
CA ASP A 251 7.27 -13.08 6.26
C ASP A 251 6.68 -14.34 6.89
N TYR A 252 5.40 -14.63 6.63
CA TYR A 252 4.74 -15.82 7.16
C TYR A 252 5.43 -17.12 6.69
N TYR A 253 5.66 -17.27 5.37
CA TYR A 253 6.33 -18.47 4.84
C TYR A 253 7.79 -18.53 5.28
N ARG A 254 8.47 -17.39 5.37
CA ARG A 254 9.85 -17.33 5.87
C ARG A 254 9.94 -17.81 7.31
N MET A 255 9.04 -17.36 8.18
CA MET A 255 8.98 -17.80 9.58
C MET A 255 8.66 -19.28 9.69
N GLU A 256 7.67 -19.80 8.97
CA GLU A 256 7.33 -21.22 8.98
C GLU A 256 8.49 -22.10 8.50
N LEU A 257 9.16 -21.74 7.40
CA LEU A 257 10.34 -22.44 6.92
C LEU A 257 11.51 -22.38 7.91
N HIS A 258 11.69 -21.25 8.59
CA HIS A 258 12.68 -21.10 9.64
C HIS A 258 12.40 -22.05 10.81
N ASP A 259 11.18 -22.05 11.32
CA ASP A 259 10.77 -22.95 12.40
C ASP A 259 10.95 -24.42 12.02
N ILE A 260 10.44 -24.81 10.85
CA ILE A 260 10.55 -26.19 10.37
C ILE A 260 12.02 -26.62 10.23
N ASN A 261 12.90 -25.73 9.74
CA ASN A 261 14.33 -26.03 9.67
C ASN A 261 14.92 -26.30 11.07
N HIS A 262 14.60 -25.48 12.06
CA HIS A 262 15.02 -25.70 13.45
C HIS A 262 14.48 -27.04 14.02
N LEU A 263 13.24 -27.43 13.68
CA LEU A 263 12.65 -28.70 14.10
C LEU A 263 13.36 -29.92 13.49
N PHE A 264 13.87 -29.80 12.25
CA PHE A 264 14.71 -30.86 11.67
C PHE A 264 16.14 -30.87 12.21
N MET A 265 16.69 -29.70 12.59
CA MET A 265 18.04 -29.58 13.17
C MET A 265 18.11 -29.95 14.65
N GLY A 266 17.01 -29.93 15.40
CA GLY A 266 16.99 -30.24 16.82
C GLY A 266 17.41 -31.69 17.10
N GLU A 267 18.32 -31.91 18.06
CA GLU A 267 18.79 -33.23 18.46
C GLU A 267 18.20 -33.59 19.81
N VAL A 268 17.48 -34.70 19.90
CA VAL A 268 16.89 -35.23 21.12
C VAL A 268 17.66 -36.52 21.49
N THR A 269 18.26 -36.53 22.66
CA THR A 269 19.10 -37.63 23.14
C THR A 269 18.35 -38.64 24.00
N GLU A 270 17.16 -38.30 24.43
CA GLU A 270 16.29 -39.17 25.24
C GLU A 270 15.74 -40.33 24.43
N ALA A 271 16.20 -41.57 24.78
CA ALA A 271 15.85 -42.77 24.01
C ALA A 271 14.33 -43.02 23.87
N HIS A 272 13.53 -42.63 24.87
CA HIS A 272 12.08 -42.80 24.84
C HIS A 272 11.35 -41.82 23.92
N LEU A 273 12.01 -40.77 23.39
CA LEU A 273 11.45 -39.79 22.47
C LEU A 273 11.82 -40.04 21.00
N VAL A 274 12.74 -40.98 20.70
CA VAL A 274 13.24 -41.18 19.32
C VAL A 274 12.11 -41.44 18.32
N ASP A 275 11.20 -42.35 18.65
CA ASP A 275 10.07 -42.67 17.78
C ASP A 275 9.10 -41.50 17.67
N GLU A 276 8.88 -40.76 18.77
CA GLU A 276 8.00 -39.61 18.79
C GLU A 276 8.59 -38.43 17.95
N VAL A 277 9.91 -38.23 18.00
CA VAL A 277 10.61 -37.25 17.14
C VAL A 277 10.42 -37.60 15.67
N SER A 278 10.62 -38.88 15.29
CA SER A 278 10.42 -39.32 13.92
C SER A 278 8.97 -39.10 13.46
N ALA A 279 8.01 -39.57 14.26
CA ALA A 279 6.59 -39.39 13.95
C ALA A 279 6.14 -37.92 13.88
N PHE A 280 6.70 -37.04 14.70
CA PHE A 280 6.42 -35.61 14.64
C PHE A 280 7.03 -34.98 13.38
N ARG A 281 8.28 -35.32 13.03
CA ARG A 281 8.93 -34.83 11.80
C ARG A 281 8.17 -35.27 10.54
N ASP A 282 7.61 -36.50 10.54
CA ASP A 282 6.79 -36.99 9.42
C ASP A 282 5.57 -36.09 9.17
N LYS A 283 5.04 -35.42 10.19
CA LYS A 283 3.93 -34.45 10.03
C LYS A 283 4.35 -33.10 9.48
N LEU A 284 5.64 -32.80 9.45
CA LEU A 284 6.16 -31.54 8.89
C LEU A 284 6.29 -31.61 7.35
N TYR A 285 6.50 -32.81 6.77
CA TYR A 285 6.63 -32.96 5.31
C TYR A 285 5.42 -32.46 4.52
N PRO A 286 4.16 -32.72 4.92
CA PRO A 286 2.99 -32.14 4.26
C PRO A 286 2.99 -30.62 4.26
N ILE A 287 3.49 -29.97 5.33
CA ILE A 287 3.58 -28.51 5.43
C ILE A 287 4.59 -27.97 4.41
N VAL A 288 5.77 -28.61 4.34
CA VAL A 288 6.81 -28.26 3.35
C VAL A 288 6.29 -28.44 1.93
N ALA A 289 5.55 -29.54 1.68
CA ALA A 289 4.94 -29.80 0.36
C ALA A 289 3.86 -28.76 0.00
N GLU A 290 3.06 -28.30 0.98
CA GLU A 290 2.08 -27.22 0.76
C GLU A 290 2.78 -25.89 0.44
N ILE A 291 3.83 -25.52 1.18
CA ILE A 291 4.64 -24.33 0.90
C ILE A 291 5.19 -24.38 -0.53
N ARG A 292 5.83 -25.49 -0.92
CA ARG A 292 6.34 -25.68 -2.30
C ARG A 292 5.25 -25.49 -3.34
N LYS A 293 4.10 -26.15 -3.15
CA LYS A 293 2.95 -26.06 -4.06
C LYS A 293 2.44 -24.62 -4.20
N ASN A 294 2.33 -23.91 -3.07
CA ASN A 294 1.84 -22.54 -3.05
C ASN A 294 2.84 -21.58 -3.71
N LEU A 295 4.13 -21.72 -3.43
CA LEU A 295 5.19 -20.97 -4.11
C LEU A 295 5.20 -21.24 -5.62
N GLN A 296 5.16 -22.50 -6.02
CA GLN A 296 5.13 -22.88 -7.45
C GLN A 296 3.95 -22.24 -8.18
N ARG A 297 2.80 -22.14 -7.53
CA ARG A 297 1.57 -21.57 -8.12
C ARG A 297 1.42 -20.06 -7.90
N MET A 298 2.33 -19.45 -7.15
CA MET A 298 2.19 -18.07 -6.68
C MET A 298 0.84 -17.82 -5.96
N ASN A 299 0.39 -18.81 -5.19
CA ASN A 299 -0.81 -18.75 -4.37
C ASN A 299 -0.40 -18.70 -2.89
N LEU A 300 0.08 -17.54 -2.44
CA LEU A 300 0.63 -17.31 -1.10
C LEU A 300 -0.50 -17.08 -0.09
N VAL A 301 -1.20 -18.15 0.25
CA VAL A 301 -2.30 -18.18 1.24
C VAL A 301 -1.82 -18.82 2.54
N ASP A 302 -2.60 -18.66 3.61
CA ASP A 302 -2.33 -19.33 4.86
C ASP A 302 -2.28 -20.85 4.69
N LEU A 303 -1.31 -21.48 5.34
CA LEU A 303 -1.11 -22.91 5.28
C LEU A 303 -2.23 -23.64 6.02
N THR A 304 -2.77 -24.65 5.37
CA THR A 304 -3.85 -25.49 5.95
C THR A 304 -3.30 -26.66 6.74
N THR A 305 -2.15 -27.19 6.32
CA THR A 305 -1.50 -28.36 6.94
C THR A 305 -0.79 -28.03 8.26
N THR A 306 -0.58 -26.75 8.58
CA THR A 306 -0.05 -26.34 9.89
C THR A 306 -1.04 -26.54 11.02
N LYS A 307 -2.34 -26.57 10.71
CA LYS A 307 -3.41 -26.73 11.70
C LYS A 307 -3.26 -28.05 12.43
N GLY A 308 -3.24 -28.00 13.77
CA GLY A 308 -3.08 -29.17 14.62
C GLY A 308 -1.64 -29.69 14.74
N VAL A 309 -0.68 -29.26 13.89
CA VAL A 309 0.74 -29.62 14.00
C VAL A 309 1.56 -28.47 14.61
N MET A 310 1.49 -27.29 14.02
CA MET A 310 2.20 -26.09 14.50
C MET A 310 1.35 -25.32 15.53
N VAL A 311 1.06 -26.00 16.65
CA VAL A 311 0.17 -25.47 17.68
C VAL A 311 0.80 -24.27 18.36
N SER A 312 0.05 -23.19 18.54
CA SER A 312 0.51 -21.93 19.13
C SER A 312 0.11 -21.74 20.62
N ARG A 313 -0.79 -22.59 21.14
CA ARG A 313 -1.28 -22.52 22.51
C ARG A 313 -1.54 -23.93 23.06
N LEU A 314 -1.39 -24.07 24.37
CA LEU A 314 -1.79 -25.30 25.06
C LEU A 314 -3.31 -25.34 25.26
N PRO A 315 -3.95 -26.51 25.11
CA PRO A 315 -5.41 -26.63 25.15
C PRO A 315 -6.04 -26.37 26.52
N ASP A 316 -5.25 -26.52 27.60
CA ASP A 316 -5.67 -26.25 28.99
C ASP A 316 -5.42 -24.81 29.43
N GLY A 317 -4.84 -23.99 28.58
CA GLY A 317 -4.49 -22.60 28.87
C GLY A 317 -3.21 -22.43 29.72
N ALA A 318 -2.59 -23.52 30.15
CA ALA A 318 -1.33 -23.47 30.90
C ALA A 318 -0.23 -22.84 30.04
N LEU A 319 0.68 -22.10 30.67
CA LEU A 319 1.82 -21.42 30.01
C LEU A 319 1.47 -20.53 28.83
N ASN A 320 0.17 -20.23 28.58
CA ASN A 320 -0.21 -19.41 27.41
C ASN A 320 0.33 -17.98 27.46
N TYR A 321 0.68 -17.47 28.63
CA TYR A 321 1.37 -16.19 28.77
C TYR A 321 2.87 -16.29 28.49
N GLU A 322 3.50 -17.40 28.82
CA GLU A 322 4.94 -17.65 28.65
C GLU A 322 5.29 -18.13 27.24
N ILE A 323 4.47 -18.96 26.62
CA ILE A 323 4.75 -19.56 25.29
C ILE A 323 5.17 -18.52 24.24
N PRO A 324 4.48 -17.38 24.03
CA PRO A 324 4.94 -16.38 23.06
C PRO A 324 6.30 -15.78 23.40
N LYS A 325 6.64 -15.68 24.70
CA LYS A 325 7.94 -15.18 25.16
C LYS A 325 9.03 -16.22 24.94
N ILE A 326 8.72 -17.49 25.16
CA ILE A 326 9.63 -18.61 24.91
C ILE A 326 9.96 -18.67 23.42
N PHE A 327 8.98 -18.59 22.53
CA PHE A 327 9.23 -18.53 21.10
C PHE A 327 10.10 -17.32 20.72
N ARG A 328 9.82 -16.14 21.26
CA ARG A 328 10.65 -14.96 21.04
C ARG A 328 12.09 -15.18 21.50
N TRP A 329 12.29 -15.76 22.69
CA TRP A 329 13.62 -16.11 23.18
C TRP A 329 14.34 -17.10 22.26
N LEU A 330 13.68 -18.20 21.85
CA LEU A 330 14.27 -19.22 20.99
C LEU A 330 14.63 -18.70 19.58
N HIS A 331 13.89 -17.70 19.07
CA HIS A 331 14.20 -17.06 17.79
C HIS A 331 15.19 -15.89 17.90
N SER A 332 15.52 -15.47 19.11
CA SER A 332 16.47 -14.38 19.31
C SER A 332 17.88 -14.94 19.50
N ALA A 333 18.88 -14.23 18.94
CA ALA A 333 20.29 -14.56 19.21
C ALA A 333 20.74 -14.09 20.60
N ASN A 334 19.89 -13.41 21.36
CA ASN A 334 20.21 -12.79 22.63
C ASN A 334 19.87 -13.71 23.82
N ALA A 335 20.67 -13.69 24.87
CA ALA A 335 20.34 -14.33 26.13
C ALA A 335 19.12 -13.65 26.76
N ASP A 336 18.14 -14.45 27.18
CA ASP A 336 16.97 -13.96 27.93
C ASP A 336 17.20 -14.23 29.43
N PRO A 337 17.17 -13.21 30.30
CA PRO A 337 17.30 -13.39 31.75
C PRO A 337 16.24 -14.33 32.34
N MET A 338 15.09 -14.49 31.68
CA MET A 338 14.00 -15.38 32.13
C MET A 338 14.12 -16.81 31.61
N ALA A 339 15.14 -17.13 30.79
CA ALA A 339 15.30 -18.46 30.16
C ALA A 339 15.21 -19.60 31.17
N GLN A 340 15.90 -19.48 32.31
CA GLN A 340 15.85 -20.51 33.38
C GLN A 340 14.46 -20.68 33.97
N TYR A 341 13.72 -19.60 34.12
CA TYR A 341 12.32 -19.62 34.57
C TYR A 341 11.43 -20.35 33.56
N TYR A 342 11.62 -20.09 32.28
CA TYR A 342 10.88 -20.79 31.22
C TYR A 342 11.18 -22.28 31.21
N ILE A 343 12.44 -22.68 31.30
CA ILE A 343 12.85 -24.08 31.36
C ILE A 343 12.20 -24.79 32.56
N ASN A 344 12.19 -24.17 33.72
CA ASN A 344 11.59 -24.74 34.93
C ASN A 344 10.07 -24.95 34.74
N ASN A 345 9.38 -24.01 34.16
CA ASN A 345 7.93 -24.10 33.91
C ASN A 345 7.61 -25.18 32.86
N LEU A 346 8.40 -25.28 31.79
CA LEU A 346 8.25 -26.31 30.77
C LEU A 346 8.48 -27.72 31.37
N ASN A 347 9.51 -27.90 32.19
CA ASN A 347 9.75 -29.17 32.90
C ASN A 347 8.61 -29.53 33.83
N LYS A 348 8.09 -28.58 34.60
CA LYS A 348 6.97 -28.78 35.50
C LYS A 348 5.73 -29.21 34.71
N TYR A 349 5.44 -28.56 33.58
CA TYR A 349 4.26 -28.86 32.74
C TYR A 349 4.40 -30.23 32.07
N SER A 350 5.60 -30.56 31.57
CA SER A 350 5.86 -31.84 30.86
C SER A 350 5.79 -33.06 31.75
N ASN A 351 5.81 -32.87 33.08
CA ASN A 351 5.80 -33.91 34.09
C ASN A 351 6.85 -35.02 33.85
N GLY A 352 8.05 -34.62 33.43
CA GLY A 352 9.19 -35.51 33.16
C GLY A 352 9.19 -36.21 31.80
N LYS A 353 8.17 -36.07 30.99
CA LYS A 353 8.14 -36.65 29.64
C LYS A 353 9.18 -35.98 28.73
N TYR A 354 9.23 -34.66 28.73
CA TYR A 354 10.22 -33.87 27.99
C TYR A 354 11.16 -33.18 28.98
N CYS A 355 12.44 -33.44 28.89
CA CYS A 355 13.45 -32.83 29.74
C CYS A 355 14.06 -31.62 29.04
N PHE A 356 13.68 -30.42 29.46
CA PHE A 356 14.25 -29.16 28.96
C PHE A 356 15.48 -28.77 29.79
N ASN A 357 16.58 -28.39 29.12
CA ASN A 357 17.81 -28.04 29.77
C ASN A 357 18.38 -26.75 29.16
N MET A 358 18.99 -25.90 30.01
CA MET A 358 19.72 -24.69 29.55
C MET A 358 20.91 -24.99 28.61
N LYS A 359 21.40 -26.25 28.61
CA LYS A 359 22.47 -26.71 27.70
C LYS A 359 21.94 -27.12 26.32
N ASP A 360 20.61 -27.32 26.17
CA ASP A 360 20.02 -27.60 24.89
C ASP A 360 20.18 -26.36 24.00
N ASN A 361 20.50 -26.58 22.72
CA ASN A 361 20.44 -25.48 21.75
C ASN A 361 18.98 -25.07 21.45
N ALA A 362 18.81 -23.91 20.82
CA ALA A 362 17.48 -23.41 20.52
C ALA A 362 16.63 -24.36 19.66
N SER A 363 17.23 -25.07 18.71
CA SER A 363 16.57 -26.04 17.85
C SER A 363 16.03 -27.25 18.66
N THR A 364 16.83 -27.77 19.57
CA THR A 364 16.43 -28.89 20.45
C THR A 364 15.32 -28.46 21.41
N THR A 365 15.43 -27.30 22.02
CA THR A 365 14.39 -26.75 22.89
C THR A 365 13.08 -26.50 22.12
N LEU A 366 13.17 -25.95 20.91
CA LEU A 366 12.01 -25.70 20.05
C LEU A 366 11.33 -27.01 19.65
N LEU A 367 12.10 -28.03 19.26
CA LEU A 367 11.57 -29.35 18.89
C LEU A 367 10.81 -29.99 20.06
N LYS A 368 11.43 -30.06 21.26
CA LYS A 368 10.78 -30.59 22.47
C LYS A 368 9.49 -29.81 22.81
N LEU A 369 9.52 -28.47 22.71
CA LEU A 369 8.37 -27.62 22.96
C LEU A 369 7.22 -27.89 21.98
N ARG A 370 7.51 -27.91 20.69
CA ARG A 370 6.50 -28.19 19.65
C ARG A 370 5.90 -29.60 19.79
N MET A 371 6.72 -30.62 20.08
CA MET A 371 6.26 -31.98 20.36
C MET A 371 5.35 -32.04 21.58
N MET A 372 5.74 -31.38 22.69
CA MET A 372 4.93 -31.28 23.90
C MET A 372 3.56 -30.65 23.61
N MET A 373 3.55 -29.52 22.90
CA MET A 373 2.31 -28.82 22.54
C MET A 373 1.41 -29.66 21.63
N TYR A 374 2.00 -30.30 20.62
CA TYR A 374 1.29 -31.24 19.72
C TYR A 374 0.67 -32.40 20.47
N SER A 375 1.47 -33.12 21.34
CA SER A 375 0.97 -34.23 22.14
C SER A 375 -0.16 -33.83 23.10
N SER A 376 -0.08 -32.63 23.68
CA SER A 376 -1.13 -32.09 24.55
C SER A 376 -2.45 -31.84 23.84
N GLN A 377 -2.40 -31.53 22.53
CA GLN A 377 -3.59 -31.36 21.71
C GLN A 377 -4.23 -32.70 21.36
N VAL A 378 -3.44 -33.66 20.88
CA VAL A 378 -3.90 -34.98 20.43
C VAL A 378 -4.52 -35.78 21.56
N ASN A 379 -4.06 -35.61 22.79
CA ASN A 379 -4.59 -36.30 23.96
C ASN A 379 -5.92 -35.72 24.49
N LYS A 380 -6.41 -34.62 23.91
CA LYS A 380 -7.65 -33.97 24.31
C LYS A 380 -8.81 -34.24 23.34
N ASP A 381 -8.50 -34.62 22.10
CA ASP A 381 -9.45 -35.05 21.08
C ASP A 381 -9.67 -36.57 21.20
#